data_ef6c0c66c4e7165bd1283e3e22dad932
#
_entry.id   ef6c0c66c4e7165bd1283e3e22dad932
#
_cell.length_a   1.000
_cell.length_b   1.000
_cell.length_c   1.000
_cell.angle_alpha   90.00
_cell.angle_beta   90.00
_cell.angle_gamma   90.00
#
_symmetry.space_group_name_H-M   'P 1'
#
loop_
_entity.id
_entity.type
_entity.pdbx_description
1 polymer ?
#
loop_
_entity_poly.entity_id
_entity_poly.type
_entity_poly.pdbx_seq_one_letter_code
_entity_poly.pdbx_strand_id
1 'polypeptide(L)'
;MSKKKKITTAILIAFAILIVAGVIILSVLYSSSSRSMINKTEIQEFQTDSADFKVAVISDTQLPPTEKQLAEDDTYLINLKKALTVMKNNQVDMILFAGDIGDLGTAFAFQTYEDAIDEAFGSDRPVIQNIMGNHDYWSKNVFTYRPHKAAYERVTGSSPWTHYVVNGYHFIGASPDTGSMQNGYKYTLKWLDSELQKAAADSNGKPIFVMTHNQPENTSYGSEDWGDKNLDSVFSKYPNVIDFSGHVHYSLLDERSIWQGAYTVINTQSLSYTELEEGKENGTVPPDAETTPMGYIMDFAADSITIHRVNFADGDLGKEEKADKVWSFSLPYVNDGKYSFENRKAVNTAPEFTDTIGSANISEDKVILSFPAASDDDFVHSYKVVMDDRETKYYFSDFYNGIDDMNQTVDLELQLPAKGNHHFKIYAVDSWDEESKNCVEIDLDIQ
;
A
#
# COMPACT_ATOMS: atom_id res chain seq x y z
N MET A 1 27.51 41.74 -37.02
CA MET A 1 26.10 41.51 -36.63
C MET A 1 25.34 42.82 -36.76
N SER A 2 24.23 42.89 -37.48
CA SER A 2 23.46 44.11 -37.63
C SER A 2 22.86 44.58 -36.31
N LYS A 3 22.63 45.89 -36.14
CA LYS A 3 22.05 46.49 -34.96
C LYS A 3 20.73 45.82 -34.54
N LYS A 4 19.94 45.38 -35.53
CA LYS A 4 18.70 44.61 -35.35
C LYS A 4 18.95 43.24 -34.71
N LYS A 5 19.95 42.49 -35.15
CA LYS A 5 20.31 41.18 -34.54
C LYS A 5 20.77 41.29 -33.10
N LYS A 6 21.53 42.35 -32.76
CA LYS A 6 21.98 42.59 -31.38
C LYS A 6 20.79 42.89 -30.44
N ILE A 7 19.78 43.67 -30.89
CA ILE A 7 18.58 43.97 -30.11
C ILE A 7 17.74 42.72 -29.91
N THR A 8 17.53 41.92 -30.95
CA THR A 8 16.76 40.65 -30.81
C THR A 8 17.44 39.67 -29.86
N THR A 9 18.77 39.52 -29.94
CA THR A 9 19.53 38.68 -29.01
C THR A 9 19.41 39.18 -27.55
N ALA A 10 19.50 40.52 -27.34
CA ALA A 10 19.37 41.08 -25.99
C ALA A 10 17.95 40.85 -25.40
N ILE A 11 16.91 40.96 -26.24
CA ILE A 11 15.51 40.69 -25.82
C ILE A 11 15.34 39.20 -25.44
N LEU A 12 15.88 38.28 -26.25
CA LEU A 12 15.82 36.84 -25.95
C LEU A 12 16.57 36.46 -24.67
N ILE A 13 17.74 37.07 -24.44
CA ILE A 13 18.48 36.86 -23.19
C ILE A 13 17.71 37.42 -21.99
N ALA A 14 17.14 38.62 -22.10
CA ALA A 14 16.33 39.19 -21.02
C ALA A 14 15.09 38.32 -20.71
N PHE A 15 14.43 37.78 -21.73
CA PHE A 15 13.28 36.89 -21.57
C PHE A 15 13.68 35.55 -20.93
N ALA A 16 14.81 34.97 -21.32
CA ALA A 16 15.36 33.76 -20.70
C ALA A 16 15.72 33.99 -19.21
N ILE A 17 16.30 35.15 -18.87
CA ILE A 17 16.61 35.53 -17.47
C ILE A 17 15.32 35.66 -16.66
N LEU A 18 14.26 36.26 -17.21
CA LEU A 18 12.96 36.38 -16.56
C LEU A 18 12.30 35.03 -16.30
N ILE A 19 12.40 34.11 -17.25
CA ILE A 19 11.90 32.73 -17.07
C ILE A 19 12.66 32.03 -15.95
N VAL A 20 13.99 32.08 -15.97
CA VAL A 20 14.83 31.44 -14.93
C VAL A 20 14.55 32.07 -13.55
N ALA A 21 14.43 33.39 -13.46
CA ALA A 21 14.08 34.07 -12.23
C ALA A 21 12.67 33.66 -11.75
N GLY A 22 11.70 33.56 -12.66
CA GLY A 22 10.35 33.06 -12.35
C GLY A 22 10.35 31.64 -11.80
N VAL A 23 11.11 30.73 -12.41
CA VAL A 23 11.26 29.32 -11.93
C VAL A 23 11.92 29.30 -10.56
N ILE A 24 12.97 30.10 -10.33
CA ILE A 24 13.64 30.19 -9.01
C ILE A 24 12.68 30.72 -7.95
N ILE A 25 11.92 31.79 -8.25
CA ILE A 25 10.94 32.35 -7.32
C ILE A 25 9.86 31.33 -7.01
N LEU A 26 9.32 30.62 -8.01
CA LEU A 26 8.32 29.58 -7.82
C LEU A 26 8.86 28.42 -6.97
N SER A 27 10.09 27.96 -7.22
CA SER A 27 10.71 26.89 -6.44
C SER A 27 10.99 27.32 -4.99
N VAL A 28 11.38 28.57 -4.76
CA VAL A 28 11.56 29.10 -3.39
C VAL A 28 10.23 29.24 -2.66
N LEU A 29 9.20 29.76 -3.33
CA LEU A 29 7.85 29.86 -2.77
C LEU A 29 7.26 28.48 -2.44
N TYR A 30 7.45 27.52 -3.35
CA TYR A 30 7.06 26.13 -3.15
C TYR A 30 7.78 25.50 -1.93
N SER A 31 9.10 25.57 -1.90
CA SER A 31 9.92 25.08 -0.78
C SER A 31 9.57 25.76 0.55
N SER A 32 9.35 27.08 0.54
CA SER A 32 8.92 27.84 1.73
C SER A 32 7.51 27.46 2.17
N SER A 33 6.60 27.19 1.21
CA SER A 33 5.24 26.74 1.50
C SER A 33 5.25 25.37 2.20
N SER A 34 5.98 24.40 1.65
CA SER A 34 6.08 23.06 2.24
C SER A 34 6.71 23.09 3.64
N ARG A 35 7.85 23.78 3.80
CA ARG A 35 8.51 23.90 5.12
C ARG A 35 7.63 24.53 6.19
N SER A 36 6.78 25.49 5.83
CA SER A 36 5.89 26.18 6.77
C SER A 36 4.59 25.43 7.05
N MET A 37 4.36 24.26 6.40
CA MET A 37 3.18 23.44 6.66
C MET A 37 3.32 22.59 7.93
N ILE A 38 4.55 22.17 8.27
CA ILE A 38 4.80 21.33 9.45
C ILE A 38 4.82 22.22 10.69
N ASN A 39 3.84 22.04 11.54
CA ASN A 39 3.70 22.77 12.81
C ASN A 39 4.43 22.03 13.94
N LYS A 40 4.65 22.72 15.07
CA LYS A 40 5.06 22.05 16.30
C LYS A 40 3.92 21.12 16.74
N THR A 41 4.25 19.84 16.89
CA THR A 41 3.30 18.82 17.32
C THR A 41 3.31 18.70 18.84
N GLU A 42 2.14 18.66 19.45
CA GLU A 42 1.95 18.30 20.85
C GLU A 42 1.61 16.80 20.91
N ILE A 43 2.23 16.09 21.85
CA ILE A 43 1.92 14.69 22.11
C ILE A 43 0.54 14.64 22.77
N GLN A 44 -0.36 13.83 22.22
CA GLN A 44 -1.69 13.58 22.76
C GLN A 44 -1.72 12.19 23.38
N GLU A 45 -2.17 12.11 24.64
CA GLU A 45 -2.24 10.85 25.37
C GLU A 45 -3.68 10.38 25.48
N PHE A 46 -3.89 9.10 25.21
CA PHE A 46 -5.17 8.41 25.29
C PHE A 46 -5.04 7.15 26.16
N GLN A 47 -6.12 6.78 26.79
CA GLN A 47 -6.25 5.52 27.50
C GLN A 47 -7.49 4.80 27.00
N THR A 48 -7.38 3.52 26.72
CA THR A 48 -8.52 2.65 26.44
C THR A 48 -9.09 2.10 27.74
N ASP A 49 -10.28 1.51 27.68
CA ASP A 49 -10.95 0.94 28.87
C ASP A 49 -10.21 -0.30 29.42
N SER A 50 -9.38 -0.92 28.59
CA SER A 50 -8.58 -2.12 28.95
C SER A 50 -7.10 -1.90 28.64
N ALA A 51 -6.23 -2.64 29.32
CA ALA A 51 -4.80 -2.72 28.99
C ALA A 51 -4.59 -3.44 27.65
N ASP A 52 -5.39 -4.47 27.37
CA ASP A 52 -5.48 -5.12 26.08
C ASP A 52 -6.43 -4.29 25.20
N PHE A 53 -6.03 -3.98 23.99
CA PHE A 53 -6.79 -3.13 23.08
C PHE A 53 -6.54 -3.49 21.61
N LYS A 54 -7.38 -2.98 20.72
CA LYS A 54 -7.32 -3.29 19.29
C LYS A 54 -7.10 -2.05 18.45
N VAL A 55 -6.22 -2.18 17.44
CA VAL A 55 -5.93 -1.11 16.47
C VAL A 55 -6.18 -1.64 15.07
N ALA A 56 -7.01 -0.95 14.29
CA ALA A 56 -7.12 -1.22 12.85
C ALA A 56 -6.16 -0.35 12.06
N VAL A 57 -5.66 -0.87 10.94
CA VAL A 57 -4.82 -0.12 10.00
C VAL A 57 -5.37 -0.27 8.59
N ILE A 58 -5.66 0.85 7.95
CA ILE A 58 -6.19 0.94 6.58
C ILE A 58 -5.57 2.12 5.84
N SER A 59 -5.74 2.15 4.52
CA SER A 59 -5.31 3.25 3.66
C SER A 59 -6.09 3.32 2.34
N ASP A 60 -5.82 4.34 1.56
CA ASP A 60 -6.11 4.43 0.13
C ASP A 60 -7.58 4.16 -0.21
N THR A 61 -8.48 4.93 0.40
CA THR A 61 -9.91 4.91 0.03
C THR A 61 -10.18 5.60 -1.29
N GLN A 62 -9.37 6.57 -1.67
CA GLN A 62 -9.45 7.33 -2.92
C GLN A 62 -10.87 7.80 -3.27
N LEU A 63 -11.59 8.32 -2.28
CA LEU A 63 -12.98 8.76 -2.45
C LEU A 63 -13.11 9.82 -3.55
N PRO A 64 -14.24 9.80 -4.31
CA PRO A 64 -14.50 10.76 -5.37
C PRO A 64 -14.38 12.22 -4.91
N PRO A 65 -13.76 13.10 -5.71
CA PRO A 65 -13.46 14.46 -5.29
C PRO A 65 -14.64 15.43 -5.29
N THR A 66 -15.80 15.03 -5.85
CA THR A 66 -17.00 15.88 -5.95
C THR A 66 -18.27 15.05 -5.86
N GLU A 67 -19.35 15.68 -5.35
CA GLU A 67 -20.70 15.06 -5.27
C GLU A 67 -21.18 14.53 -6.63
N LYS A 68 -20.85 15.21 -7.72
CA LYS A 68 -21.22 14.76 -9.07
C LYS A 68 -20.55 13.45 -9.50
N GLN A 69 -19.37 13.14 -8.96
CA GLN A 69 -18.60 11.94 -9.28
C GLN A 69 -18.92 10.78 -8.35
N LEU A 70 -19.47 11.08 -7.16
CA LEU A 70 -19.91 10.07 -6.23
C LEU A 70 -21.22 9.45 -6.74
N ALA A 71 -21.16 8.17 -7.13
CA ALA A 71 -22.35 7.39 -7.48
C ALA A 71 -23.04 6.85 -6.20
N GLU A 72 -24.34 6.50 -6.29
CA GLU A 72 -25.05 5.88 -5.17
C GLU A 72 -24.46 4.51 -4.77
N ASP A 73 -23.87 3.81 -5.75
CA ASP A 73 -23.22 2.51 -5.64
C ASP A 73 -21.70 2.61 -5.81
N ASP A 74 -21.08 3.71 -5.38
CA ASP A 74 -19.66 3.92 -5.44
C ASP A 74 -18.91 2.84 -4.63
N THR A 75 -18.11 2.04 -5.33
CA THR A 75 -17.43 0.87 -4.77
C THR A 75 -16.47 1.28 -3.64
N TYR A 76 -15.74 2.39 -3.78
CA TYR A 76 -14.75 2.81 -2.80
C TYR A 76 -15.41 3.27 -1.49
N LEU A 77 -16.53 4.01 -1.59
CA LEU A 77 -17.31 4.36 -0.40
C LEU A 77 -17.96 3.13 0.26
N ILE A 78 -18.45 2.17 -0.54
CA ILE A 78 -19.00 0.90 -0.03
C ILE A 78 -17.91 0.12 0.71
N ASN A 79 -16.71 0.03 0.15
CA ASN A 79 -15.57 -0.65 0.76
C ASN A 79 -15.17 0.00 2.09
N LEU A 80 -15.09 1.34 2.14
CA LEU A 80 -14.86 2.05 3.39
C LEU A 80 -15.94 1.71 4.45
N LYS A 81 -17.21 1.77 4.09
CA LYS A 81 -18.33 1.45 5.01
C LYS A 81 -18.27 0.02 5.51
N LYS A 82 -17.93 -0.94 4.65
CA LYS A 82 -17.69 -2.34 5.07
C LYS A 82 -16.55 -2.43 6.08
N ALA A 83 -15.41 -1.81 5.79
CA ALA A 83 -14.26 -1.80 6.71
C ALA A 83 -14.63 -1.20 8.08
N LEU A 84 -15.31 -0.05 8.11
CA LEU A 84 -15.78 0.58 9.35
C LEU A 84 -16.78 -0.30 10.13
N THR A 85 -17.65 -1.03 9.42
CA THR A 85 -18.59 -1.99 10.04
C THR A 85 -17.84 -3.14 10.71
N VAL A 86 -16.85 -3.72 10.01
CA VAL A 86 -15.99 -4.78 10.57
C VAL A 86 -15.24 -4.27 11.80
N MET A 87 -14.65 -3.07 11.73
CA MET A 87 -13.92 -2.47 12.86
C MET A 87 -14.83 -2.27 14.07
N LYS A 88 -16.04 -1.76 13.86
CA LYS A 88 -17.03 -1.59 14.94
C LYS A 88 -17.39 -2.92 15.59
N ASN A 89 -17.67 -3.95 14.79
CA ASN A 89 -18.08 -5.27 15.28
C ASN A 89 -16.93 -6.01 15.99
N ASN A 90 -15.68 -5.71 15.61
CA ASN A 90 -14.49 -6.18 16.32
C ASN A 90 -14.10 -5.32 17.53
N GLN A 91 -14.86 -4.25 17.84
CA GLN A 91 -14.61 -3.35 18.97
C GLN A 91 -13.21 -2.73 18.93
N VAL A 92 -12.83 -2.18 17.76
CA VAL A 92 -11.54 -1.52 17.57
C VAL A 92 -11.48 -0.22 18.37
N ASP A 93 -10.43 -0.04 19.17
CA ASP A 93 -10.22 1.13 20.03
C ASP A 93 -9.54 2.29 19.28
N MET A 94 -8.76 1.97 18.24
CA MET A 94 -8.04 2.97 17.46
C MET A 94 -8.02 2.58 15.98
N ILE A 95 -8.13 3.58 15.09
CA ILE A 95 -7.96 3.42 13.64
C ILE A 95 -6.76 4.25 13.19
N LEU A 96 -5.83 3.61 12.51
CA LEU A 96 -4.73 4.22 11.77
C LEU A 96 -5.10 4.28 10.29
N PHE A 97 -5.06 5.48 9.70
CA PHE A 97 -5.35 5.68 8.29
C PHE A 97 -4.13 6.24 7.55
N ALA A 98 -3.49 5.42 6.72
CA ALA A 98 -2.19 5.71 6.14
C ALA A 98 -2.24 6.51 4.81
N GLY A 99 -3.22 7.41 4.66
CA GLY A 99 -3.26 8.42 3.59
C GLY A 99 -4.08 8.01 2.36
N ASP A 100 -4.18 8.94 1.42
CA ASP A 100 -5.02 8.87 0.21
C ASP A 100 -6.49 8.64 0.53
N ILE A 101 -7.03 9.56 1.36
CA ILE A 101 -8.47 9.59 1.69
C ILE A 101 -9.28 9.87 0.43
N GLY A 102 -8.87 10.83 -0.39
CA GLY A 102 -9.53 11.17 -1.64
C GLY A 102 -8.67 10.90 -2.86
N ASP A 103 -9.29 10.62 -4.01
CA ASP A 103 -8.62 10.63 -5.32
C ASP A 103 -7.99 12.00 -5.64
N LEU A 104 -8.56 13.06 -5.09
CA LEU A 104 -7.99 14.43 -5.05
C LEU A 104 -8.26 15.04 -3.68
N GLY A 105 -7.33 15.89 -3.19
CA GLY A 105 -7.41 16.56 -1.90
C GLY A 105 -8.50 17.64 -1.82
N THR A 106 -9.75 17.23 -1.82
CA THR A 106 -10.91 18.13 -1.76
C THR A 106 -11.63 18.08 -0.41
N ALA A 107 -12.25 19.17 -0.01
CA ALA A 107 -13.07 19.18 1.18
C ALA A 107 -14.27 18.23 1.08
N PHE A 108 -14.75 17.95 -0.13
CA PHE A 108 -15.83 16.99 -0.35
C PHE A 108 -15.40 15.55 -0.04
N ALA A 109 -14.26 15.10 -0.56
CA ALA A 109 -13.75 13.75 -0.29
C ALA A 109 -13.49 13.56 1.22
N PHE A 110 -12.83 14.52 1.88
CA PHE A 110 -12.62 14.47 3.33
C PHE A 110 -13.93 14.47 4.12
N GLN A 111 -14.96 15.22 3.69
CA GLN A 111 -16.26 15.22 4.34
C GLN A 111 -16.98 13.86 4.15
N THR A 112 -16.92 13.27 2.96
CA THR A 112 -17.50 11.95 2.68
C THR A 112 -16.87 10.88 3.59
N TYR A 113 -15.57 10.96 3.82
CA TYR A 113 -14.85 10.10 4.77
C TYR A 113 -15.35 10.29 6.21
N GLU A 114 -15.42 11.52 6.68
CA GLU A 114 -15.90 11.83 8.05
C GLU A 114 -17.37 11.42 8.25
N ASP A 115 -18.22 11.67 7.24
CA ASP A 115 -19.64 11.28 7.27
C ASP A 115 -19.79 9.75 7.39
N ALA A 116 -18.94 8.97 6.70
CA ALA A 116 -18.95 7.51 6.81
C ALA A 116 -18.51 7.02 8.20
N ILE A 117 -17.53 7.68 8.82
CA ILE A 117 -17.11 7.38 10.19
C ILE A 117 -18.23 7.72 11.19
N ASP A 118 -18.85 8.89 11.05
CA ASP A 118 -19.95 9.31 11.92
C ASP A 118 -21.16 8.40 11.77
N GLU A 119 -21.46 7.93 10.55
CA GLU A 119 -22.51 6.93 10.29
C GLU A 119 -22.20 5.60 10.99
N ALA A 120 -20.96 5.15 10.94
CA ALA A 120 -20.55 3.88 11.52
C ALA A 120 -20.55 3.91 13.05
N PHE A 121 -19.94 4.91 13.66
CA PHE A 121 -19.64 4.91 15.10
C PHE A 121 -20.51 5.86 15.93
N GLY A 122 -20.99 6.95 15.39
CA GLY A 122 -21.74 7.97 16.13
C GLY A 122 -20.98 8.47 17.35
N SER A 123 -21.54 8.30 18.55
CA SER A 123 -20.91 8.72 19.81
C SER A 123 -19.76 7.78 20.28
N ASP A 124 -19.71 6.57 19.75
CA ASP A 124 -18.76 5.52 20.17
C ASP A 124 -17.52 5.49 19.26
N ARG A 125 -17.14 6.67 18.80
CA ARG A 125 -16.02 6.85 17.84
C ARG A 125 -14.69 6.45 18.50
N PRO A 126 -13.91 5.53 17.87
CA PRO A 126 -12.57 5.18 18.34
C PRO A 126 -11.59 6.36 18.21
N VAL A 127 -10.41 6.23 18.77
CA VAL A 127 -9.31 7.17 18.47
C VAL A 127 -8.94 7.03 17.01
N ILE A 128 -8.95 8.11 16.23
CA ILE A 128 -8.61 8.09 14.82
C ILE A 128 -7.34 8.91 14.60
N GLN A 129 -6.35 8.29 13.98
CA GLN A 129 -5.14 8.95 13.53
C GLN A 129 -5.03 8.84 12.02
N ASN A 130 -5.29 9.94 11.33
CA ASN A 130 -5.20 10.04 9.89
C ASN A 130 -3.91 10.74 9.47
N ILE A 131 -3.37 10.37 8.32
CA ILE A 131 -2.41 11.17 7.57
C ILE A 131 -2.95 11.50 6.18
N MET A 132 -2.33 12.43 5.49
CA MET A 132 -2.55 12.68 4.07
C MET A 132 -1.60 11.80 3.24
N GLY A 133 -2.05 11.34 2.08
CA GLY A 133 -1.20 10.73 1.06
C GLY A 133 -0.89 11.71 -0.09
N ASN A 134 -0.33 11.22 -1.19
CA ASN A 134 0.03 12.08 -2.32
C ASN A 134 -1.20 12.59 -3.08
N HIS A 135 -2.26 11.78 -3.25
CA HIS A 135 -3.52 12.19 -3.88
C HIS A 135 -4.23 13.30 -3.09
N ASP A 136 -4.13 13.29 -1.78
CA ASP A 136 -4.70 14.32 -0.91
C ASP A 136 -4.06 15.71 -1.12
N TYR A 137 -2.93 15.79 -1.84
CA TYR A 137 -2.30 17.04 -2.28
C TYR A 137 -2.59 17.38 -3.74
N TRP A 138 -3.27 16.52 -4.51
CA TRP A 138 -3.51 16.77 -5.92
C TRP A 138 -4.79 17.56 -6.16
N SER A 139 -4.72 18.42 -7.17
CA SER A 139 -5.89 19.06 -7.76
C SER A 139 -5.56 19.62 -9.14
N LYS A 140 -6.60 19.91 -9.91
CA LYS A 140 -6.44 20.44 -11.29
C LYS A 140 -5.89 21.86 -11.36
N ASN A 141 -5.90 22.67 -10.25
CA ASN A 141 -5.69 24.12 -10.30
C ASN A 141 -4.85 24.70 -9.16
N VAL A 142 -4.03 23.94 -8.44
CA VAL A 142 -3.32 24.45 -7.26
C VAL A 142 -1.82 24.39 -7.43
N PHE A 143 -1.16 25.54 -7.21
CA PHE A 143 0.30 25.66 -7.25
C PHE A 143 0.96 25.49 -5.87
N THR A 144 0.18 25.29 -4.80
CA THR A 144 0.69 25.08 -3.44
C THR A 144 -0.17 24.07 -2.69
N TYR A 145 0.42 23.32 -1.78
CA TYR A 145 -0.27 22.30 -0.96
C TYR A 145 -1.07 22.86 0.21
N ARG A 146 -0.93 24.14 0.56
CA ARG A 146 -1.62 24.78 1.70
C ARG A 146 -3.13 24.68 1.68
N PRO A 147 -3.82 24.87 0.54
CA PRO A 147 -5.29 24.75 0.51
C PRO A 147 -5.77 23.33 0.83
N HIS A 148 -5.03 22.30 0.39
CA HIS A 148 -5.37 20.90 0.66
C HIS A 148 -5.21 20.59 2.16
N LYS A 149 -4.05 20.94 2.73
CA LYS A 149 -3.83 20.85 4.18
C LYS A 149 -4.92 21.58 4.97
N ALA A 150 -5.25 22.81 4.59
CA ALA A 150 -6.27 23.59 5.28
C ALA A 150 -7.69 22.98 5.13
N ALA A 151 -8.01 22.34 4.00
CA ALA A 151 -9.24 21.60 3.82
C ALA A 151 -9.29 20.36 4.71
N TYR A 152 -8.21 19.59 4.71
CA TYR A 152 -8.02 18.41 5.56
C TYR A 152 -8.20 18.77 7.04
N GLU A 153 -7.41 19.73 7.57
CA GLU A 153 -7.49 20.14 8.98
C GLU A 153 -8.87 20.67 9.40
N ARG A 154 -9.53 21.42 8.50
CA ARG A 154 -10.86 21.95 8.78
C ARG A 154 -11.93 20.87 8.85
N VAL A 155 -11.84 19.84 7.99
CA VAL A 155 -12.87 18.79 7.88
C VAL A 155 -12.62 17.70 8.89
N THR A 156 -11.40 17.15 8.95
CA THR A 156 -11.07 16.02 9.85
C THR A 156 -10.81 16.48 11.30
N GLY A 157 -10.57 17.75 11.53
CA GLY A 157 -10.18 18.28 12.84
C GLY A 157 -8.75 17.87 13.27
N SER A 158 -8.00 17.19 12.41
CA SER A 158 -6.67 16.63 12.73
C SER A 158 -5.55 17.36 11.98
N SER A 159 -4.36 17.40 12.58
CA SER A 159 -3.14 17.77 11.85
C SER A 159 -2.64 16.60 11.00
N PRO A 160 -2.05 16.84 9.80
CA PRO A 160 -1.41 15.79 9.03
C PRO A 160 -0.14 15.19 9.68
N TRP A 161 0.37 15.83 10.72
CA TRP A 161 1.54 15.38 11.48
C TRP A 161 1.15 15.30 12.96
N THR A 162 1.09 14.10 13.47
CA THR A 162 0.56 13.80 14.81
C THR A 162 1.50 12.88 15.58
N HIS A 163 1.46 12.97 16.90
CA HIS A 163 2.12 12.03 17.79
C HIS A 163 1.14 11.70 18.92
N TYR A 164 0.61 10.49 18.89
CA TYR A 164 -0.31 9.95 19.90
C TYR A 164 0.40 8.94 20.77
N VAL A 165 -0.01 8.87 22.03
CA VAL A 165 0.39 7.80 22.97
C VAL A 165 -0.88 7.14 23.45
N VAL A 166 -1.04 5.85 23.16
CA VAL A 166 -2.20 5.06 23.58
C VAL A 166 -1.70 3.90 24.45
N ASN A 167 -2.14 3.85 25.69
CA ASN A 167 -1.69 2.87 26.68
C ASN A 167 -0.14 2.76 26.76
N GLY A 168 0.55 3.88 26.56
CA GLY A 168 2.02 3.96 26.57
C GLY A 168 2.70 3.42 25.30
N TYR A 169 1.97 3.15 24.21
CA TYR A 169 2.52 2.93 22.86
C TYR A 169 2.51 4.22 22.08
N HIS A 170 3.61 4.53 21.40
CA HIS A 170 3.74 5.69 20.54
C HIS A 170 3.23 5.39 19.13
N PHE A 171 2.37 6.26 18.62
CA PHE A 171 1.85 6.25 17.25
C PHE A 171 2.14 7.61 16.62
N ILE A 172 2.98 7.62 15.57
CA ILE A 172 3.43 8.84 14.89
C ILE A 172 2.86 8.84 13.47
N GLY A 173 1.96 9.78 13.19
CA GLY A 173 1.40 10.00 11.86
C GLY A 173 2.24 11.02 11.10
N ALA A 174 2.89 10.62 10.01
CA ALA A 174 3.77 11.44 9.21
C ALA A 174 3.27 11.55 7.78
N SER A 175 2.49 12.57 7.46
CA SER A 175 2.13 12.87 6.07
C SER A 175 3.35 13.25 5.25
N PRO A 176 3.36 12.95 3.93
CA PRO A 176 4.30 13.60 3.03
C PRO A 176 4.10 15.12 3.09
N ASP A 177 5.11 15.87 2.72
CA ASP A 177 5.04 17.33 2.63
C ASP A 177 4.66 17.83 1.23
N THR A 178 4.57 16.90 0.29
CA THR A 178 4.21 17.13 -1.11
C THR A 178 3.43 15.98 -1.71
N GLY A 179 2.69 16.22 -2.80
CA GLY A 179 2.03 15.16 -3.59
C GLY A 179 2.98 14.42 -4.54
N SER A 180 4.24 14.22 -4.16
CA SER A 180 5.22 13.47 -4.95
C SER A 180 5.03 11.97 -4.76
N MET A 181 5.14 11.21 -5.85
CA MET A 181 5.05 9.75 -5.83
C MET A 181 6.20 9.07 -5.06
N GLN A 182 7.41 9.64 -5.04
CA GLN A 182 8.60 8.96 -4.50
C GLN A 182 9.52 9.87 -3.65
N ASN A 183 9.17 11.14 -3.45
CA ASN A 183 10.03 12.09 -2.73
C ASN A 183 9.17 13.07 -1.91
N GLY A 184 8.17 12.54 -1.21
CA GLY A 184 7.19 13.31 -0.46
C GLY A 184 7.69 13.85 0.88
N TYR A 185 8.77 13.29 1.46
CA TYR A 185 9.11 13.47 2.88
C TYR A 185 10.27 14.42 3.16
N LYS A 186 10.84 15.06 2.17
CA LYS A 186 12.08 15.87 2.29
C LYS A 186 12.07 16.86 3.45
N TYR A 187 10.96 17.53 3.71
CA TYR A 187 10.85 18.53 4.79
C TYR A 187 10.28 17.93 6.07
N THR A 188 9.60 16.78 5.99
CA THR A 188 9.05 16.04 7.13
C THR A 188 10.15 15.34 7.94
N LEU A 189 11.25 14.91 7.31
CA LEU A 189 12.30 14.08 7.94
C LEU A 189 12.82 14.63 9.27
N LYS A 190 13.09 15.92 9.34
CA LYS A 190 13.61 16.54 10.57
C LYS A 190 12.60 16.52 11.72
N TRP A 191 11.33 16.68 11.40
CA TRP A 191 10.24 16.59 12.37
C TRP A 191 10.10 15.13 12.82
N LEU A 192 10.06 14.19 11.89
CA LEU A 192 9.93 12.76 12.15
C LEU A 192 11.07 12.24 13.04
N ASP A 193 12.33 12.59 12.72
CA ASP A 193 13.49 12.25 13.54
C ASP A 193 13.37 12.79 14.98
N SER A 194 12.85 14.03 15.14
CA SER A 194 12.60 14.61 16.47
C SER A 194 11.51 13.88 17.26
N GLU A 195 10.42 13.46 16.60
CA GLU A 195 9.34 12.73 17.26
C GLU A 195 9.78 11.30 17.61
N LEU A 196 10.51 10.62 16.72
CA LEU A 196 11.09 9.32 16.99
C LEU A 196 12.11 9.34 18.14
N GLN A 197 12.92 10.40 18.24
CA GLN A 197 13.84 10.56 19.37
C GLN A 197 13.08 10.67 20.71
N LYS A 198 11.96 11.38 20.76
CA LYS A 198 11.10 11.47 21.96
C LYS A 198 10.50 10.11 22.29
N ALA A 199 9.90 9.43 21.29
CA ALA A 199 9.30 8.13 21.45
C ALA A 199 10.30 7.07 21.92
N ALA A 200 11.51 7.03 21.33
CA ALA A 200 12.56 6.10 21.71
C ALA A 200 13.05 6.28 23.15
N ALA A 201 13.02 7.53 23.67
CA ALA A 201 13.38 7.81 25.06
C ALA A 201 12.34 7.31 26.09
N ASP A 202 11.09 7.08 25.67
CA ASP A 202 9.96 6.73 26.53
C ASP A 202 9.25 5.41 26.15
N SER A 203 9.72 4.69 25.14
CA SER A 203 9.06 3.48 24.63
C SER A 203 9.02 2.31 25.62
N ASN A 204 9.92 2.27 26.60
CA ASN A 204 9.97 1.25 27.68
C ASN A 204 9.94 -0.20 27.14
N GLY A 205 10.63 -0.48 26.03
CA GLY A 205 10.67 -1.80 25.41
C GLY A 205 9.48 -2.11 24.51
N LYS A 206 8.62 -1.14 24.24
CA LYS A 206 7.53 -1.23 23.26
C LYS A 206 8.01 -0.80 21.88
N PRO A 207 7.43 -1.32 20.79
CA PRO A 207 7.67 -0.78 19.47
C PRO A 207 7.09 0.64 19.33
N ILE A 208 7.62 1.41 18.39
CA ILE A 208 7.10 2.72 17.98
C ILE A 208 6.40 2.52 16.65
N PHE A 209 5.10 2.73 16.62
CA PHE A 209 4.33 2.67 15.39
C PHE A 209 4.41 3.99 14.65
N VAL A 210 4.71 3.90 13.36
CA VAL A 210 4.70 5.06 12.47
C VAL A 210 3.70 4.77 11.34
N MET A 211 3.05 5.79 10.86
CA MET A 211 2.37 5.78 9.58
C MET A 211 3.08 6.73 8.65
N THR A 212 3.56 6.21 7.53
CA THR A 212 3.89 7.01 6.35
C THR A 212 2.96 6.59 5.21
N HIS A 213 2.77 7.45 4.20
CA HIS A 213 1.97 7.04 3.05
C HIS A 213 2.80 6.23 2.08
N ASN A 214 3.98 6.73 1.67
CA ASN A 214 4.93 5.98 0.86
C ASN A 214 5.84 5.12 1.76
N GLN A 215 6.08 3.89 1.38
CA GLN A 215 7.08 3.03 2.04
C GLN A 215 8.49 3.60 1.88
N PRO A 216 9.43 3.33 2.78
CA PRO A 216 10.86 3.48 2.49
C PRO A 216 11.28 2.61 1.30
N GLU A 217 12.03 3.17 0.34
CA GLU A 217 12.48 2.46 -0.88
C GLU A 217 13.29 1.20 -0.52
N ASN A 218 13.09 0.12 -1.30
CA ASN A 218 13.74 -1.19 -1.12
C ASN A 218 13.46 -1.88 0.23
N THR A 219 12.22 -1.83 0.69
CA THR A 219 11.76 -2.51 1.91
C THR A 219 10.65 -3.52 1.59
N SER A 220 9.39 -3.25 1.93
CA SER A 220 8.26 -4.16 1.67
C SER A 220 7.84 -4.17 0.20
N TYR A 221 6.99 -5.11 -0.17
CA TYR A 221 6.49 -5.35 -1.52
C TYR A 221 6.02 -4.06 -2.22
N GLY A 222 6.54 -3.81 -3.41
CA GLY A 222 6.27 -2.63 -4.24
C GLY A 222 7.07 -1.38 -3.88
N SER A 223 7.87 -1.40 -2.82
CA SER A 223 8.67 -0.24 -2.41
C SER A 223 9.85 0.06 -3.33
N GLU A 224 10.32 -0.91 -4.10
CA GLU A 224 11.35 -0.74 -5.13
C GLU A 224 10.87 0.15 -6.28
N ASP A 225 9.58 0.12 -6.59
CA ASP A 225 8.97 0.90 -7.68
C ASP A 225 8.47 2.26 -7.19
N TRP A 226 7.85 2.31 -6.00
CA TRP A 226 7.08 3.47 -5.52
C TRP A 226 7.54 4.03 -4.17
N GLY A 227 8.59 3.48 -3.55
CA GLY A 227 9.08 3.89 -2.24
C GLY A 227 9.69 5.28 -2.20
N ASP A 228 9.65 5.92 -1.02
CA ASP A 228 10.33 7.21 -0.78
C ASP A 228 11.81 6.98 -0.44
N LYS A 229 12.68 7.67 -1.17
CA LYS A 229 14.15 7.54 -1.10
C LYS A 229 14.79 8.14 0.15
N ASN A 230 14.04 8.86 0.96
CA ASN A 230 14.59 9.65 2.04
C ASN A 230 14.30 9.07 3.44
N LEU A 231 13.23 8.29 3.59
CA LEU A 231 12.74 7.80 4.88
C LEU A 231 13.74 6.90 5.60
N ASP A 232 14.47 6.04 4.86
CA ASP A 232 15.50 5.17 5.42
C ASP A 232 16.57 5.94 6.22
N SER A 233 16.91 7.16 5.80
CA SER A 233 17.87 8.02 6.49
C SER A 233 17.49 8.39 7.93
N VAL A 234 16.20 8.25 8.26
CA VAL A 234 15.67 8.48 9.60
C VAL A 234 15.38 7.15 10.29
N PHE A 235 14.61 6.25 9.68
CA PHE A 235 14.17 5.02 10.31
C PHE A 235 15.29 4.07 10.71
N SER A 236 16.36 3.98 9.93
CA SER A 236 17.54 3.15 10.23
C SER A 236 18.23 3.45 11.57
N LYS A 237 17.92 4.58 12.20
CA LYS A 237 18.42 4.95 13.53
C LYS A 237 17.58 4.35 14.68
N TYR A 238 16.39 3.83 14.39
CA TYR A 238 15.40 3.43 15.38
C TYR A 238 14.91 2.00 15.13
N PRO A 239 15.63 0.98 15.62
CA PRO A 239 15.32 -0.43 15.32
C PRO A 239 13.98 -0.92 15.89
N ASN A 240 13.36 -0.17 16.78
CA ASN A 240 12.04 -0.46 17.34
C ASN A 240 10.88 0.22 16.58
N VAL A 241 11.13 0.82 15.41
CA VAL A 241 10.08 1.34 14.53
C VAL A 241 9.40 0.20 13.78
N ILE A 242 8.07 0.25 13.74
CA ILE A 242 7.21 -0.50 12.83
C ILE A 242 6.42 0.55 12.04
N ASP A 243 6.71 0.67 10.74
CA ASP A 243 6.04 1.60 9.84
C ASP A 243 4.93 0.91 9.05
N PHE A 244 3.75 1.48 9.03
CA PHE A 244 2.64 1.10 8.16
C PHE A 244 2.51 2.10 7.01
N SER A 245 2.50 1.59 5.77
CA SER A 245 2.48 2.43 4.58
C SER A 245 1.47 1.94 3.55
N GLY A 246 0.76 2.87 2.93
CA GLY A 246 -0.17 2.64 1.81
C GLY A 246 0.51 2.81 0.45
N HIS A 247 -0.13 3.57 -0.45
CA HIS A 247 0.40 4.08 -1.71
C HIS A 247 0.54 3.08 -2.86
N VAL A 248 1.15 1.93 -2.63
CA VAL A 248 1.46 0.96 -3.70
C VAL A 248 0.26 0.10 -4.08
N HIS A 249 -0.75 0.00 -3.24
CA HIS A 249 -1.93 -0.86 -3.40
C HIS A 249 -1.61 -2.36 -3.59
N TYR A 250 -0.35 -2.78 -3.47
CA TYR A 250 0.04 -4.17 -3.66
C TYR A 250 -0.54 -5.04 -2.55
N SER A 251 -0.97 -6.25 -2.93
CA SER A 251 -1.69 -7.14 -2.02
C SER A 251 -0.91 -7.42 -0.73
N LEU A 252 -1.55 -7.15 0.42
CA LEU A 252 -1.00 -7.48 1.74
C LEU A 252 -0.94 -8.99 2.02
N LEU A 253 -1.54 -9.79 1.15
CA LEU A 253 -1.46 -11.25 1.21
C LEU A 253 -0.10 -11.77 0.77
N ASP A 254 0.63 -11.01 -0.04
CA ASP A 254 2.01 -11.36 -0.38
C ASP A 254 2.89 -11.32 0.86
N GLU A 255 3.66 -12.37 1.06
CA GLU A 255 4.53 -12.52 2.22
C GLU A 255 5.61 -11.44 2.30
N ARG A 256 5.94 -10.78 1.17
CA ARG A 256 6.86 -9.63 1.11
C ARG A 256 6.22 -8.34 1.61
N SER A 257 4.92 -8.33 1.94
CA SER A 257 4.22 -7.16 2.48
C SER A 257 4.67 -6.78 3.90
N ILE A 258 5.39 -7.66 4.61
CA ILE A 258 6.17 -7.31 5.79
C ILE A 258 7.67 -7.48 5.50
N TRP A 259 8.45 -6.47 5.82
CA TRP A 259 9.90 -6.48 5.74
C TRP A 259 10.52 -6.07 7.06
N GLN A 260 11.58 -6.77 7.47
CA GLN A 260 12.32 -6.47 8.68
C GLN A 260 13.82 -6.44 8.38
N GLY A 261 14.40 -5.24 8.47
CA GLY A 261 15.82 -4.97 8.32
C GLY A 261 16.33 -4.16 9.50
N ALA A 262 16.83 -2.94 9.28
CA ALA A 262 17.20 -2.04 10.38
C ALA A 262 15.99 -1.60 11.24
N TYR A 263 14.81 -1.68 10.70
CA TYR A 263 13.48 -1.42 11.29
C TYR A 263 12.47 -2.34 10.60
N THR A 264 11.17 -2.19 10.88
CA THR A 264 10.11 -3.00 10.26
C THR A 264 9.21 -2.11 9.41
N VAL A 265 8.81 -2.59 8.21
CA VAL A 265 7.84 -1.94 7.31
C VAL A 265 6.75 -2.92 6.94
N ILE A 266 5.51 -2.46 6.93
CA ILE A 266 4.32 -3.25 6.61
C ILE A 266 3.48 -2.47 5.58
N ASN A 267 3.29 -3.05 4.41
CA ASN A 267 2.39 -2.55 3.37
C ASN A 267 0.93 -2.78 3.78
N THR A 268 0.08 -1.75 3.68
CA THR A 268 -1.33 -1.82 4.11
C THR A 268 -2.31 -2.19 3.00
N GLN A 269 -1.84 -2.38 1.76
CA GLN A 269 -2.72 -2.52 0.60
C GLN A 269 -3.62 -1.28 0.43
N SER A 270 -4.89 -1.46 0.04
CA SER A 270 -5.84 -0.40 -0.28
C SER A 270 -7.27 -0.81 0.05
N LEU A 271 -8.12 0.17 0.37
CA LEU A 271 -9.58 -0.04 0.41
C LEU A 271 -10.24 0.22 -0.95
N SER A 272 -9.56 0.86 -1.91
CA SER A 272 -10.11 1.14 -3.24
C SER A 272 -9.93 -0.03 -4.20
N TYR A 273 -8.71 -0.32 -4.60
CA TYR A 273 -8.38 -1.41 -5.53
C TYR A 273 -6.99 -1.96 -5.27
N THR A 274 -6.78 -3.21 -5.66
CA THR A 274 -5.48 -3.90 -5.56
C THR A 274 -4.66 -3.64 -6.81
N GLU A 275 -3.37 -3.35 -6.66
CA GLU A 275 -2.36 -3.43 -7.72
C GLU A 275 -1.41 -4.59 -7.47
N LEU A 276 -0.66 -4.97 -8.51
CA LEU A 276 0.39 -5.97 -8.50
C LEU A 276 1.57 -5.46 -9.34
N GLU A 277 2.74 -6.07 -9.19
CA GLU A 277 3.94 -5.65 -9.91
C GLU A 277 3.83 -5.80 -11.43
N GLU A 278 4.61 -5.02 -12.18
CA GLU A 278 4.68 -5.11 -13.64
C GLU A 278 5.28 -6.44 -14.13
N GLY A 279 5.09 -6.73 -15.41
CA GLY A 279 5.73 -7.85 -16.11
C GLY A 279 4.90 -9.12 -16.20
N LYS A 280 3.64 -9.13 -15.76
CA LYS A 280 2.70 -10.22 -15.96
C LYS A 280 1.66 -9.86 -17.03
N GLU A 281 1.20 -10.85 -17.79
CA GLU A 281 0.28 -10.66 -18.93
C GLU A 281 -1.13 -10.22 -18.49
N ASN A 282 -1.54 -10.49 -17.26
CA ASN A 282 -2.83 -10.02 -16.71
C ASN A 282 -2.82 -8.53 -16.33
N GLY A 283 -1.67 -7.85 -16.42
CA GLY A 283 -1.54 -6.44 -16.10
C GLY A 283 -1.42 -6.15 -14.60
N THR A 284 -1.14 -4.88 -14.28
CA THR A 284 -0.90 -4.44 -12.88
C THR A 284 -2.18 -4.25 -12.07
N VAL A 285 -3.30 -4.02 -12.71
CA VAL A 285 -4.64 -3.98 -12.07
C VAL A 285 -5.38 -5.24 -12.50
N PRO A 286 -5.43 -6.27 -11.63
CA PRO A 286 -6.02 -7.55 -11.99
C PRO A 286 -7.55 -7.46 -12.07
N PRO A 287 -8.22 -8.46 -12.67
CA PRO A 287 -9.68 -8.56 -12.63
C PRO A 287 -10.20 -8.51 -11.20
N ASP A 288 -11.35 -7.85 -11.00
CA ASP A 288 -12.01 -7.74 -9.71
C ASP A 288 -11.19 -7.05 -8.59
N ALA A 289 -10.13 -6.30 -8.95
CA ALA A 289 -9.23 -5.60 -8.04
C ALA A 289 -9.92 -4.71 -6.98
N GLU A 290 -11.12 -4.22 -7.29
CA GLU A 290 -11.91 -3.35 -6.41
C GLU A 290 -12.76 -4.13 -5.38
N THR A 291 -12.79 -5.47 -5.45
CA THR A 291 -13.71 -6.29 -4.64
C THR A 291 -13.10 -6.78 -3.34
N THR A 292 -11.80 -6.62 -3.15
CA THR A 292 -11.05 -7.10 -1.98
C THR A 292 -10.43 -5.97 -1.16
N PRO A 293 -11.26 -5.14 -0.50
CA PRO A 293 -10.77 -4.13 0.43
C PRO A 293 -10.13 -4.81 1.63
N MET A 294 -8.84 -4.61 1.84
CA MET A 294 -8.11 -5.27 2.92
C MET A 294 -7.39 -4.28 3.82
N GLY A 295 -6.99 -4.75 4.99
CA GLY A 295 -6.21 -4.05 5.97
C GLY A 295 -5.88 -4.96 7.15
N TYR A 296 -5.52 -4.34 8.28
CA TYR A 296 -5.13 -5.08 9.46
C TYR A 296 -6.02 -4.76 10.65
N ILE A 297 -6.20 -5.77 11.52
CA ILE A 297 -6.61 -5.58 12.91
C ILE A 297 -5.49 -6.13 13.79
N MET A 298 -4.98 -5.31 14.69
CA MET A 298 -3.92 -5.67 15.62
C MET A 298 -4.49 -5.88 17.00
N ASP A 299 -4.17 -6.99 17.63
CA ASP A 299 -4.44 -7.26 19.04
C ASP A 299 -3.21 -6.95 19.88
N PHE A 300 -3.37 -6.04 20.84
CA PHE A 300 -2.34 -5.69 21.82
C PHE A 300 -2.63 -6.41 23.12
N ALA A 301 -1.74 -7.32 23.51
CA ALA A 301 -1.76 -8.04 24.78
C ALA A 301 -0.56 -7.67 25.66
N ALA A 302 -0.53 -8.18 26.89
CA ALA A 302 0.51 -7.84 27.85
C ALA A 302 1.93 -8.23 27.40
N ASP A 303 2.08 -9.30 26.61
CA ASP A 303 3.35 -9.90 26.23
C ASP A 303 3.56 -9.99 24.71
N SER A 304 2.58 -9.57 23.90
CA SER A 304 2.61 -9.73 22.44
C SER A 304 1.71 -8.72 21.73
N ILE A 305 2.02 -8.52 20.43
CA ILE A 305 1.18 -7.82 19.47
C ILE A 305 0.98 -8.78 18.33
N THR A 306 -0.28 -9.07 17.98
CA THR A 306 -0.67 -9.93 16.87
C THR A 306 -1.30 -9.10 15.77
N ILE A 307 -0.91 -9.33 14.51
CA ILE A 307 -1.39 -8.60 13.35
C ILE A 307 -2.17 -9.58 12.47
N HIS A 308 -3.47 -9.34 12.34
CA HIS A 308 -4.39 -10.11 11.53
C HIS A 308 -4.61 -9.41 10.19
N ARG A 309 -4.44 -10.14 9.09
CA ARG A 309 -4.77 -9.69 7.72
C ARG A 309 -6.27 -9.90 7.51
N VAL A 310 -7.03 -8.86 7.25
CA VAL A 310 -8.50 -8.93 7.22
C VAL A 310 -9.05 -8.46 5.89
N ASN A 311 -9.82 -9.33 5.22
CA ASN A 311 -10.67 -8.95 4.11
C ASN A 311 -11.99 -8.39 4.66
N PHE A 312 -12.22 -7.11 4.42
CA PHE A 312 -13.42 -6.41 4.91
C PHE A 312 -14.68 -6.67 4.07
N ALA A 313 -14.52 -7.28 2.87
CA ALA A 313 -15.67 -7.61 2.02
C ALA A 313 -16.51 -8.76 2.60
N ASP A 314 -15.93 -9.60 3.44
CA ASP A 314 -16.50 -10.89 3.89
C ASP A 314 -17.41 -10.80 5.13
N GLY A 315 -18.24 -9.77 5.19
CA GLY A 315 -19.27 -9.65 6.21
C GLY A 315 -18.86 -8.87 7.45
N ASP A 316 -19.68 -8.93 8.51
CA ASP A 316 -19.64 -8.02 9.64
C ASP A 316 -18.37 -8.13 10.52
N LEU A 317 -17.74 -9.29 10.55
CA LEU A 317 -16.50 -9.50 11.31
C LEU A 317 -15.25 -9.48 10.43
N GLY A 318 -15.43 -9.44 9.09
CA GLY A 318 -14.37 -9.66 8.12
C GLY A 318 -13.90 -11.11 8.11
N LYS A 319 -13.13 -11.48 7.11
CA LYS A 319 -12.44 -12.77 7.04
C LYS A 319 -10.97 -12.57 7.33
N GLU A 320 -10.43 -13.28 8.33
CA GLU A 320 -9.01 -13.33 8.56
C GLU A 320 -8.33 -14.23 7.53
N GLU A 321 -7.45 -13.62 6.76
CA GLU A 321 -6.69 -14.34 5.73
C GLU A 321 -5.41 -14.93 6.33
N LYS A 322 -5.11 -16.20 6.01
CA LYS A 322 -3.95 -16.91 6.58
C LYS A 322 -3.95 -16.92 8.11
N ALA A 323 -5.08 -17.26 8.74
CA ALA A 323 -5.25 -17.28 10.20
C ALA A 323 -4.18 -18.12 10.94
N ASP A 324 -3.62 -19.14 10.31
CA ASP A 324 -2.52 -19.97 10.81
C ASP A 324 -1.12 -19.31 10.70
N LYS A 325 -1.00 -18.21 9.94
CA LYS A 325 0.26 -17.51 9.66
C LYS A 325 0.21 -16.02 10.03
N VAL A 326 -0.40 -15.69 11.16
CA VAL A 326 -0.45 -14.31 11.64
C VAL A 326 0.96 -13.76 11.94
N TRP A 327 1.17 -12.49 11.68
CA TRP A 327 2.39 -11.83 12.10
C TRP A 327 2.31 -11.44 13.57
N SER A 328 3.39 -11.62 14.30
CA SER A 328 3.39 -11.31 15.74
C SER A 328 4.75 -10.83 16.22
N PHE A 329 4.71 -9.96 17.23
CA PHE A 329 5.87 -9.42 17.91
C PHE A 329 5.74 -9.68 19.41
N SER A 330 6.79 -10.22 20.03
CA SER A 330 6.86 -10.37 21.49
C SER A 330 7.22 -9.06 22.17
N LEU A 331 6.82 -8.92 23.42
CA LEU A 331 7.19 -7.80 24.28
C LEU A 331 8.08 -8.29 25.45
N PRO A 332 9.15 -7.58 25.81
CA PRO A 332 9.67 -6.38 25.16
C PRO A 332 10.04 -6.61 23.69
N TYR A 333 9.76 -5.61 22.84
CA TYR A 333 10.02 -5.70 21.41
C TYR A 333 11.53 -5.77 21.13
N VAL A 334 11.90 -6.69 20.27
CA VAL A 334 13.25 -6.82 19.73
C VAL A 334 13.14 -6.99 18.20
N ASN A 335 13.87 -6.19 17.47
CA ASN A 335 14.04 -6.39 16.03
C ASN A 335 15.00 -7.58 15.81
N ASP A 336 14.45 -8.78 15.74
CA ASP A 336 15.22 -10.05 15.66
C ASP A 336 15.41 -10.57 14.24
N GLY A 337 14.90 -9.86 13.24
CA GLY A 337 14.97 -10.26 11.83
C GLY A 337 14.02 -11.40 11.45
N LYS A 338 13.06 -11.77 12.30
CA LYS A 338 12.07 -12.83 12.01
C LYS A 338 11.41 -12.66 10.65
N TYR A 339 11.11 -11.43 10.26
CA TYR A 339 10.46 -11.10 8.99
C TYR A 339 11.44 -10.53 7.94
N SER A 340 12.75 -10.76 8.08
CA SER A 340 13.69 -10.42 7.02
C SER A 340 13.48 -11.32 5.80
N PHE A 341 13.62 -10.78 4.61
CA PHE A 341 13.51 -11.56 3.37
C PHE A 341 14.53 -12.68 3.32
N GLU A 342 15.75 -12.45 3.82
CA GLU A 342 16.81 -13.47 3.89
C GLU A 342 16.38 -14.67 4.74
N ASN A 343 15.86 -14.44 5.96
CA ASN A 343 15.46 -15.52 6.85
C ASN A 343 14.25 -16.28 6.31
N ARG A 344 13.33 -15.60 5.65
CA ARG A 344 12.12 -16.21 5.10
C ARG A 344 12.42 -17.02 3.84
N LYS A 345 13.25 -16.49 2.93
CA LYS A 345 13.75 -17.26 1.77
C LYS A 345 14.52 -18.51 2.20
N ALA A 346 15.24 -18.49 3.30
CA ALA A 346 16.01 -19.64 3.78
C ALA A 346 15.16 -20.84 4.22
N VAL A 347 13.88 -20.63 4.54
CA VAL A 347 12.94 -21.70 4.97
C VAL A 347 11.83 -21.94 3.93
N ASN A 348 11.78 -21.14 2.89
CA ASN A 348 10.83 -21.27 1.79
C ASN A 348 11.01 -22.56 1.01
N THR A 349 9.93 -23.10 0.47
CA THR A 349 9.94 -24.27 -0.42
C THR A 349 9.27 -23.91 -1.74
N ALA A 350 9.85 -24.36 -2.85
CA ALA A 350 9.30 -24.12 -4.17
C ALA A 350 7.92 -24.79 -4.34
N PRO A 351 7.00 -24.20 -5.13
CA PRO A 351 5.71 -24.80 -5.45
C PRO A 351 5.82 -26.18 -6.09
N GLU A 352 4.77 -26.99 -6.00
CA GLU A 352 4.70 -28.31 -6.60
C GLU A 352 3.33 -28.59 -7.23
N PHE A 353 3.32 -29.11 -8.45
CA PHE A 353 2.11 -29.67 -9.04
C PHE A 353 1.91 -31.12 -8.57
N THR A 354 0.76 -31.40 -7.95
CA THR A 354 0.36 -32.77 -7.58
C THR A 354 -0.28 -33.53 -8.76
N ASP A 355 -0.85 -32.80 -9.70
CA ASP A 355 -1.37 -33.30 -10.98
C ASP A 355 -0.86 -32.39 -12.10
N THR A 356 -0.34 -32.99 -13.16
CA THR A 356 0.25 -32.29 -14.31
C THR A 356 -0.56 -32.44 -15.59
N ILE A 357 -1.81 -32.90 -15.49
CA ILE A 357 -2.70 -33.06 -16.64
C ILE A 357 -3.37 -31.71 -16.95
N GLY A 358 -3.03 -31.15 -18.10
CA GLY A 358 -3.65 -29.93 -18.62
C GLY A 358 -4.29 -30.12 -19.98
N SER A 359 -5.03 -29.13 -20.43
CA SER A 359 -5.65 -29.07 -21.75
C SER A 359 -5.59 -27.69 -22.35
N ALA A 360 -5.64 -27.59 -23.67
CA ALA A 360 -5.77 -26.34 -24.39
C ALA A 360 -7.04 -26.32 -25.24
N ASN A 361 -7.77 -25.20 -25.22
CA ASN A 361 -8.94 -24.99 -26.03
C ASN A 361 -8.78 -23.69 -26.84
N ILE A 362 -9.19 -23.67 -28.10
CA ILE A 362 -9.21 -22.47 -28.94
C ILE A 362 -10.59 -21.84 -28.79
N SER A 363 -10.62 -20.56 -28.41
CA SER A 363 -11.82 -19.74 -28.34
C SER A 363 -11.58 -18.44 -29.11
N GLU A 364 -12.23 -18.28 -30.26
CA GLU A 364 -12.07 -17.11 -31.14
C GLU A 364 -10.61 -16.89 -31.57
N ASP A 365 -9.98 -15.83 -31.08
CA ASP A 365 -8.60 -15.42 -31.35
C ASP A 365 -7.64 -15.72 -30.15
N LYS A 366 -8.07 -16.59 -29.23
CA LYS A 366 -7.32 -16.93 -28.02
C LYS A 366 -7.14 -18.44 -27.88
N VAL A 367 -6.13 -18.82 -27.12
CA VAL A 367 -5.96 -20.15 -26.52
C VAL A 367 -6.20 -20.05 -25.03
N ILE A 368 -7.00 -20.95 -24.49
CA ILE A 368 -7.20 -21.12 -23.06
C ILE A 368 -6.45 -22.38 -22.62
N LEU A 369 -5.45 -22.21 -21.78
CA LEU A 369 -4.75 -23.31 -21.11
C LEU A 369 -5.40 -23.56 -19.77
N SER A 370 -5.96 -24.78 -19.58
CA SER A 370 -6.63 -25.19 -18.36
C SER A 370 -5.83 -26.29 -17.67
N PHE A 371 -5.50 -26.10 -16.39
CA PHE A 371 -4.67 -27.05 -15.63
C PHE A 371 -4.96 -26.97 -14.12
N PRO A 372 -4.62 -28.01 -13.33
CA PRO A 372 -4.74 -27.97 -11.87
C PRO A 372 -3.80 -26.94 -11.27
N ALA A 373 -4.27 -26.20 -10.25
CA ALA A 373 -3.41 -25.32 -9.48
C ALA A 373 -2.27 -26.12 -8.81
N ALA A 374 -1.09 -25.53 -8.71
CA ALA A 374 -0.01 -26.07 -7.89
C ALA A 374 -0.27 -25.74 -6.40
N SER A 375 0.38 -26.46 -5.51
CA SER A 375 0.41 -26.18 -4.08
C SER A 375 1.75 -25.58 -3.66
N ASP A 376 1.72 -24.80 -2.58
CA ASP A 376 2.88 -24.13 -2.00
C ASP A 376 2.73 -24.05 -0.47
N ASP A 377 3.83 -23.84 0.29
CA ASP A 377 3.75 -23.67 1.74
C ASP A 377 3.18 -22.29 2.15
N ASP A 378 3.24 -21.30 1.26
CA ASP A 378 2.54 -20.02 1.38
C ASP A 378 1.38 -19.92 0.39
N PHE A 379 1.68 -19.65 -0.87
CA PHE A 379 0.75 -19.64 -2.01
C PHE A 379 1.52 -19.54 -3.32
N VAL A 380 0.91 -20.01 -4.40
CA VAL A 380 1.44 -19.81 -5.76
C VAL A 380 1.19 -18.36 -6.17
N HIS A 381 2.25 -17.58 -6.36
CA HIS A 381 2.16 -16.19 -6.75
C HIS A 381 1.83 -16.02 -8.24
N SER A 382 2.47 -16.81 -9.09
CA SER A 382 2.31 -16.71 -10.55
C SER A 382 2.60 -18.00 -11.27
N TYR A 383 2.22 -18.04 -12.54
CA TYR A 383 2.52 -19.13 -13.46
C TYR A 383 3.38 -18.64 -14.62
N LYS A 384 4.48 -19.34 -14.85
CA LYS A 384 5.40 -19.14 -15.98
C LYS A 384 5.03 -20.09 -17.10
N VAL A 385 4.63 -19.55 -18.24
CA VAL A 385 4.30 -20.32 -19.45
C VAL A 385 5.43 -20.20 -20.45
N VAL A 386 6.02 -21.34 -20.84
CA VAL A 386 7.06 -21.41 -21.88
C VAL A 386 6.46 -22.11 -23.11
N MET A 387 6.36 -21.38 -24.22
CA MET A 387 5.84 -21.90 -25.48
C MET A 387 7.00 -22.24 -26.43
N ASP A 388 7.02 -23.47 -26.96
CA ASP A 388 7.97 -23.99 -27.95
C ASP A 388 9.46 -23.83 -27.54
N ASP A 389 9.74 -23.86 -26.23
CA ASP A 389 11.06 -23.61 -25.62
C ASP A 389 11.69 -22.23 -26.04
N ARG A 390 10.87 -21.25 -26.40
CA ARG A 390 11.34 -19.96 -26.97
C ARG A 390 10.70 -18.74 -26.35
N GLU A 391 9.38 -18.71 -26.23
CA GLU A 391 8.63 -17.58 -25.70
C GLU A 391 8.25 -17.87 -24.25
N THR A 392 8.50 -16.92 -23.36
CA THR A 392 8.17 -17.03 -21.93
C THR A 392 7.25 -15.89 -21.55
N LYS A 393 6.15 -16.20 -20.88
CA LYS A 393 5.17 -15.28 -20.33
C LYS A 393 4.87 -15.63 -18.89
N TYR A 394 4.52 -14.64 -18.09
CA TYR A 394 4.13 -14.81 -16.69
C TYR A 394 2.71 -14.31 -16.49
N TYR A 395 1.96 -15.00 -15.65
CA TYR A 395 0.58 -14.68 -15.28
C TYR A 395 0.44 -14.76 -13.77
N PHE A 396 -0.17 -13.77 -13.15
CA PHE A 396 -0.53 -13.91 -11.73
C PHE A 396 -1.50 -15.06 -11.54
N SER A 397 -1.42 -15.71 -10.40
CA SER A 397 -2.52 -16.51 -9.86
C SER A 397 -3.62 -15.55 -9.34
N ASP A 398 -4.63 -16.09 -8.72
CA ASP A 398 -5.72 -15.33 -8.11
C ASP A 398 -5.53 -15.07 -6.59
N PHE A 399 -4.30 -15.17 -6.08
CA PHE A 399 -3.96 -15.04 -4.66
C PHE A 399 -4.46 -13.72 -4.04
N TYR A 400 -4.51 -12.65 -4.83
CA TYR A 400 -4.92 -11.32 -4.39
C TYR A 400 -6.40 -11.22 -4.00
N ASN A 401 -7.22 -12.21 -4.37
CA ASN A 401 -8.64 -12.30 -3.99
C ASN A 401 -8.85 -13.01 -2.64
N GLY A 402 -7.84 -13.71 -2.14
CA GLY A 402 -7.89 -14.48 -0.91
C GLY A 402 -7.16 -15.81 -1.06
N ILE A 403 -6.19 -16.07 -0.22
CA ILE A 403 -5.34 -17.27 -0.35
C ILE A 403 -6.12 -18.55 -0.12
N ASP A 404 -7.04 -18.54 0.85
CA ASP A 404 -7.86 -19.71 1.19
C ASP A 404 -8.93 -20.01 0.15
N ASP A 405 -9.23 -19.04 -0.73
CA ASP A 405 -10.26 -19.13 -1.77
C ASP A 405 -9.69 -19.30 -3.19
N MET A 406 -8.38 -19.49 -3.33
CA MET A 406 -7.73 -19.67 -4.63
C MET A 406 -8.32 -20.83 -5.41
N ASN A 407 -8.49 -20.62 -6.71
CA ASN A 407 -9.06 -21.60 -7.61
C ASN A 407 -8.21 -22.89 -7.70
N GLN A 408 -8.86 -24.04 -7.64
CA GLN A 408 -8.21 -25.34 -7.78
C GLN A 408 -7.87 -25.69 -9.24
N THR A 409 -8.46 -24.97 -10.19
CA THR A 409 -8.18 -25.08 -11.63
C THR A 409 -7.88 -23.69 -12.14
N VAL A 410 -6.80 -23.57 -12.89
CA VAL A 410 -6.32 -22.31 -13.47
C VAL A 410 -6.62 -22.31 -14.95
N ASP A 411 -7.21 -21.24 -15.43
CA ASP A 411 -7.44 -20.96 -16.84
C ASP A 411 -6.62 -19.71 -17.24
N LEU A 412 -5.63 -19.91 -18.14
CA LEU A 412 -4.83 -18.82 -18.66
C LEU A 412 -5.21 -18.52 -20.11
N GLU A 413 -5.52 -17.29 -20.40
CA GLU A 413 -5.80 -16.81 -21.76
C GLU A 413 -4.53 -16.30 -22.43
N LEU A 414 -4.19 -16.87 -23.58
CA LEU A 414 -3.08 -16.45 -24.43
C LEU A 414 -3.62 -16.01 -25.79
N GLN A 415 -2.89 -15.13 -26.46
CA GLN A 415 -3.17 -14.86 -27.88
C GLN A 415 -2.98 -16.14 -28.69
N LEU A 416 -3.88 -16.37 -29.68
CA LEU A 416 -3.79 -17.54 -30.55
C LEU A 416 -2.46 -17.54 -31.32
N PRO A 417 -1.59 -18.56 -31.14
CA PRO A 417 -0.36 -18.67 -31.90
C PRO A 417 -0.60 -18.89 -33.39
N ALA A 418 0.46 -18.85 -34.20
CA ALA A 418 0.39 -19.18 -35.62
C ALA A 418 -0.06 -20.65 -35.82
N LYS A 419 -0.50 -20.97 -37.04
CA LYS A 419 -0.84 -22.37 -37.40
C LYS A 419 0.36 -23.30 -37.23
N GLY A 420 0.13 -24.47 -36.66
CA GLY A 420 1.15 -25.49 -36.40
C GLY A 420 0.98 -26.18 -35.06
N ASN A 421 1.95 -27.05 -34.75
CA ASN A 421 2.02 -27.72 -33.45
C ASN A 421 2.75 -26.84 -32.46
N HIS A 422 2.15 -26.60 -31.30
CA HIS A 422 2.71 -25.85 -30.19
C HIS A 422 2.79 -26.71 -28.94
N HIS A 423 3.87 -26.54 -28.19
CA HIS A 423 4.12 -27.20 -26.93
C HIS A 423 4.27 -26.17 -25.81
N PHE A 424 3.46 -26.29 -24.75
CA PHE A 424 3.46 -25.41 -23.60
C PHE A 424 4.00 -26.14 -22.38
N LYS A 425 4.92 -25.52 -21.65
CA LYS A 425 5.36 -25.92 -20.32
C LYS A 425 4.97 -24.86 -19.32
N ILE A 426 4.26 -25.24 -18.28
CA ILE A 426 3.75 -24.32 -17.26
C ILE A 426 4.39 -24.67 -15.93
N TYR A 427 5.10 -23.70 -15.35
CA TYR A 427 5.72 -23.79 -14.04
C TYR A 427 4.97 -22.87 -13.07
N ALA A 428 4.81 -23.29 -11.83
CA ALA A 428 4.33 -22.44 -10.75
C ALA A 428 5.52 -21.68 -10.13
N VAL A 429 5.29 -20.46 -9.68
CA VAL A 429 6.31 -19.57 -9.09
C VAL A 429 5.72 -18.98 -7.81
N ASP A 430 6.47 -18.97 -6.72
CA ASP A 430 6.09 -18.36 -5.45
C ASP A 430 6.46 -16.87 -5.35
N SER A 431 6.19 -16.25 -4.20
CA SER A 431 6.54 -14.84 -3.91
C SER A 431 8.05 -14.58 -3.85
N TRP A 432 8.87 -15.63 -3.78
CA TRP A 432 10.33 -15.57 -3.64
C TRP A 432 11.07 -15.88 -4.94
N ASP A 433 10.34 -16.02 -6.07
CA ASP A 433 10.84 -16.38 -7.39
C ASP A 433 11.38 -17.85 -7.48
N GLU A 434 10.99 -18.74 -6.55
CA GLU A 434 11.31 -20.16 -6.66
C GLU A 434 10.31 -20.82 -7.63
N GLU A 435 10.83 -21.55 -8.61
CA GLU A 435 10.03 -22.25 -9.62
C GLU A 435 9.78 -23.72 -9.22
N SER A 436 8.59 -24.23 -9.52
CA SER A 436 8.28 -25.66 -9.36
C SER A 436 9.23 -26.54 -10.17
N LYS A 437 9.65 -27.66 -9.58
CA LYS A 437 10.55 -28.63 -10.26
C LYS A 437 9.86 -29.44 -11.35
N ASN A 438 8.56 -29.65 -11.23
CA ASN A 438 7.70 -30.26 -12.22
C ASN A 438 6.87 -29.22 -12.94
N CYS A 439 6.33 -29.54 -14.09
CA CYS A 439 5.50 -28.65 -14.88
C CYS A 439 4.30 -29.38 -15.47
N VAL A 440 3.27 -28.63 -15.84
CA VAL A 440 2.21 -29.11 -16.72
C VAL A 440 2.67 -28.96 -18.16
N GLU A 441 2.55 -30.04 -18.97
CA GLU A 441 2.87 -30.01 -20.38
C GLU A 441 1.59 -30.16 -21.22
N ILE A 442 1.40 -29.28 -22.20
CA ILE A 442 0.21 -29.26 -23.06
C ILE A 442 0.66 -29.15 -24.53
N ASP A 443 0.15 -30.04 -25.36
CA ASP A 443 0.33 -29.99 -26.82
C ASP A 443 -0.94 -29.46 -27.50
N LEU A 444 -0.80 -28.58 -28.48
CA LEU A 444 -1.90 -28.00 -29.25
C LEU A 444 -1.55 -27.95 -30.74
N ASP A 445 -2.41 -28.54 -31.59
CA ASP A 445 -2.31 -28.44 -33.06
C ASP A 445 -3.33 -27.41 -33.59
N ILE A 446 -2.84 -26.32 -34.15
CA ILE A 446 -3.64 -25.24 -34.74
C ILE A 446 -3.68 -25.41 -36.25
N GLN A 447 -4.84 -25.75 -36.80
CA GLN A 447 -5.07 -26.05 -38.21
C GLN A 447 -5.34 -24.85 -39.10
#